data_09f145bad0eaa17080c4346560510b4d
#
_entry.id   09f145bad0eaa17080c4346560510b4d
#
_cell.length_a   1.000
_cell.length_b   1.000
_cell.length_c   1.000
_cell.angle_alpha   90.00
_cell.angle_beta   90.00
_cell.angle_gamma   90.00
#
_symmetry.space_group_name_H-M   'P 1'
#
loop_
_entity.id
_entity.type
_entity.pdbx_description
1 polymer ?
#
loop_
_entity_poly.entity_id
_entity_poly.type
_entity_poly.pdbx_seq_one_letter_code
_entity_poly.pdbx_strand_id
1 'polypeptide(L)'
;GEKHIKLNRIRILITSLSVIFGVAVVFISGFFIWRRRNGQDEENIHQVQLLDLENEHSKETFSGENWERSQEFPSIQLDILHAATNHFSDENKLGEGGFGPVYKGTLANGKEIAVKRLSRTSGQGLVEFKNEVLLIARLQHKNLVRLLGCCLEKNEKLLVYEFMPNRSLDVFLFDSNLATQLDWQKRFNIIKGIVRGIMYLHEDSRLRIIHRDLKASNILLDHKMNPKISDFGMARIFCEDINQANTNRVVGTYGYMAPEYAMEGLFSVKSDVFSFGVLLLEIISGKKNNGFHLAKRGESLLTFAWKLWSKGEGMELKDQLLVPSCVAVEVLKCIHIGLLCVQEDPADRPTMSSVIFMLASDGSIKLPRPTEPAFSVGRVVTKSIEPISSEEVFSVNEITVSNFLPR
;
A
#
# COMPACT_ATOMS: atom_id res chain seq x y z
N GLY A 1 -58.54 -30.57 -48.35
CA GLY A 1 -58.67 -29.19 -47.79
C GLY A 1 -58.20 -29.11 -46.35
N GLU A 2 -58.49 -30.02 -45.44
CA GLU A 2 -58.21 -29.92 -43.99
C GLU A 2 -56.70 -30.05 -43.58
N LYS A 3 -55.93 -30.86 -44.28
CA LYS A 3 -54.54 -31.07 -44.02
C LYS A 3 -53.69 -29.78 -44.31
N HIS A 4 -54.05 -29.03 -45.33
CA HIS A 4 -53.38 -27.77 -45.70
C HIS A 4 -53.69 -26.66 -44.69
N ILE A 5 -54.91 -26.63 -44.16
CA ILE A 5 -55.31 -25.64 -43.15
C ILE A 5 -54.61 -25.90 -41.82
N LYS A 6 -54.44 -27.15 -41.37
CA LYS A 6 -53.67 -27.53 -40.18
C LYS A 6 -52.17 -27.19 -40.31
N LEU A 7 -51.62 -27.49 -41.50
CA LEU A 7 -50.14 -27.17 -41.72
C LEU A 7 -49.85 -25.67 -41.70
N ASN A 8 -50.74 -24.85 -42.27
CA ASN A 8 -50.59 -23.39 -42.21
C ASN A 8 -50.78 -22.82 -40.79
N ARG A 9 -51.75 -23.37 -40.02
CA ARG A 9 -51.86 -22.95 -38.59
C ARG A 9 -50.64 -23.31 -37.77
N ILE A 10 -50.05 -24.47 -37.98
CA ILE A 10 -48.80 -24.87 -37.30
C ILE A 10 -47.61 -23.96 -37.71
N ARG A 11 -47.49 -23.63 -39.00
CA ARG A 11 -46.45 -22.67 -39.47
C ARG A 11 -46.63 -21.30 -38.86
N ILE A 12 -47.86 -20.77 -38.81
CA ILE A 12 -48.13 -19.45 -38.17
C ILE A 12 -47.81 -19.49 -36.67
N LEU A 13 -48.14 -20.59 -35.99
CA LEU A 13 -47.78 -20.76 -34.57
C LEU A 13 -46.28 -20.81 -34.35
N ILE A 14 -45.53 -21.54 -35.15
CA ILE A 14 -44.07 -21.64 -35.04
C ILE A 14 -43.43 -20.27 -35.33
N THR A 15 -43.87 -19.56 -36.37
CA THR A 15 -43.31 -18.24 -36.69
C THR A 15 -43.63 -17.20 -35.61
N SER A 16 -44.84 -17.19 -35.06
CA SER A 16 -45.18 -16.26 -33.95
C SER A 16 -44.44 -16.59 -32.69
N LEU A 17 -44.22 -17.86 -32.32
CA LEU A 17 -43.40 -18.27 -31.18
C LEU A 17 -41.92 -17.86 -31.36
N SER A 18 -41.38 -18.04 -32.58
CA SER A 18 -40.01 -17.63 -32.89
C SER A 18 -39.80 -16.12 -32.78
N VAL A 19 -40.77 -15.32 -33.21
CA VAL A 19 -40.71 -13.85 -33.07
C VAL A 19 -40.80 -13.43 -31.62
N ILE A 20 -41.71 -14.04 -30.84
CA ILE A 20 -41.84 -13.73 -29.40
C ILE A 20 -40.53 -14.09 -28.66
N PHE A 21 -39.93 -15.25 -28.97
CA PHE A 21 -38.66 -15.65 -28.39
C PHE A 21 -37.53 -14.70 -28.78
N GLY A 22 -37.44 -14.29 -30.04
CA GLY A 22 -36.45 -13.31 -30.51
C GLY A 22 -36.56 -11.96 -29.79
N VAL A 23 -37.80 -11.46 -29.64
CA VAL A 23 -38.09 -10.22 -28.90
C VAL A 23 -37.71 -10.35 -27.42
N ALA A 24 -38.04 -11.48 -26.78
CA ALA A 24 -37.66 -11.73 -25.38
C ALA A 24 -36.13 -11.75 -25.17
N VAL A 25 -35.37 -12.39 -26.09
CA VAL A 25 -33.91 -12.40 -26.04
C VAL A 25 -33.34 -11.00 -26.18
N VAL A 26 -33.87 -10.16 -27.06
CA VAL A 26 -33.43 -8.76 -27.22
C VAL A 26 -33.74 -7.95 -25.97
N PHE A 27 -34.92 -8.11 -25.36
CA PHE A 27 -35.24 -7.41 -24.11
C PHE A 27 -34.38 -7.86 -22.94
N ILE A 28 -34.13 -9.16 -22.80
CA ILE A 28 -33.26 -9.71 -21.74
C ILE A 28 -31.81 -9.20 -21.94
N SER A 29 -31.30 -9.26 -23.17
CA SER A 29 -29.94 -8.75 -23.47
C SER A 29 -29.85 -7.25 -23.23
N GLY A 30 -30.85 -6.47 -23.67
CA GLY A 30 -30.94 -5.03 -23.40
C GLY A 30 -31.00 -4.71 -21.90
N PHE A 31 -31.76 -5.49 -21.12
CA PHE A 31 -31.86 -5.36 -19.67
C PHE A 31 -30.51 -5.65 -18.99
N PHE A 32 -29.78 -6.70 -19.40
CA PHE A 32 -28.45 -6.99 -18.87
C PHE A 32 -27.41 -5.93 -19.24
N ILE A 33 -27.45 -5.41 -20.46
CA ILE A 33 -26.57 -4.31 -20.90
C ILE A 33 -26.90 -3.03 -20.13
N TRP A 34 -28.18 -2.69 -19.96
CA TRP A 34 -28.65 -1.54 -19.20
C TRP A 34 -28.28 -1.66 -17.73
N ARG A 35 -28.49 -2.83 -17.10
CA ARG A 35 -28.10 -3.10 -15.72
C ARG A 35 -26.59 -3.02 -15.51
N ARG A 36 -25.79 -3.50 -16.49
CA ARG A 36 -24.33 -3.39 -16.46
C ARG A 36 -23.86 -1.96 -16.63
N ARG A 37 -24.50 -1.16 -17.47
CA ARG A 37 -24.22 0.29 -17.62
C ARG A 37 -24.63 1.07 -16.39
N ASN A 38 -25.82 0.88 -15.87
CA ASN A 38 -26.27 1.57 -14.66
C ASN A 38 -25.48 1.18 -13.42
N GLY A 39 -25.05 -0.07 -13.29
CA GLY A 39 -24.15 -0.47 -12.20
C GLY A 39 -22.77 0.22 -12.30
N GLN A 40 -22.25 0.43 -13.52
CA GLN A 40 -21.02 1.19 -13.72
C GLN A 40 -21.23 2.72 -13.54
N ASP A 41 -22.41 3.23 -13.87
CA ASP A 41 -22.75 4.65 -13.67
C ASP A 41 -23.01 4.97 -12.19
N GLU A 42 -23.60 4.07 -11.41
CA GLU A 42 -23.74 4.22 -9.96
C GLU A 42 -22.38 4.12 -9.23
N GLU A 43 -21.50 3.19 -9.62
CA GLU A 43 -20.13 3.14 -9.11
C GLU A 43 -19.33 4.39 -9.49
N ASN A 44 -19.44 4.89 -10.72
CA ASN A 44 -18.80 6.11 -11.16
C ASN A 44 -19.40 7.35 -10.49
N ILE A 45 -20.72 7.41 -10.28
CA ILE A 45 -21.38 8.52 -9.58
C ILE A 45 -21.01 8.53 -8.11
N HIS A 46 -20.90 7.36 -7.44
CA HIS A 46 -20.40 7.27 -6.07
C HIS A 46 -18.92 7.62 -5.96
N GLN A 47 -18.08 7.19 -6.92
CA GLN A 47 -16.67 7.59 -6.99
C GLN A 47 -16.50 9.08 -7.28
N VAL A 48 -17.30 9.63 -8.19
CA VAL A 48 -17.32 11.07 -8.49
C VAL A 48 -17.88 11.87 -7.31
N GLN A 49 -18.93 11.40 -6.64
CA GLN A 49 -19.44 12.04 -5.41
C GLN A 49 -18.46 11.97 -4.24
N LEU A 50 -17.71 10.86 -4.08
CA LEU A 50 -16.64 10.78 -3.09
C LEU A 50 -15.44 11.66 -3.44
N LEU A 51 -15.07 11.75 -4.71
CA LEU A 51 -14.06 12.70 -5.23
C LEU A 51 -14.54 14.14 -5.14
N ASP A 52 -15.84 14.40 -5.35
CA ASP A 52 -16.44 15.73 -5.22
C ASP A 52 -16.66 16.10 -3.75
N LEU A 53 -17.03 15.18 -2.86
CA LEU A 53 -17.02 15.39 -1.40
C LEU A 53 -15.59 15.63 -0.88
N GLU A 54 -14.58 14.90 -1.38
CA GLU A 54 -13.17 15.18 -1.12
C GLU A 54 -12.75 16.54 -1.72
N ASN A 55 -13.25 16.93 -2.90
CA ASN A 55 -12.97 18.20 -3.57
C ASN A 55 -13.79 19.35 -2.99
N GLU A 56 -15.06 19.17 -2.65
CA GLU A 56 -15.89 20.22 -2.02
C GLU A 56 -15.46 20.47 -0.57
N HIS A 57 -15.24 19.44 0.24
CA HIS A 57 -14.63 19.58 1.56
C HIS A 57 -13.23 20.20 1.48
N SER A 58 -12.48 19.89 0.42
CA SER A 58 -11.16 20.45 0.17
C SER A 58 -11.22 21.92 -0.30
N LYS A 59 -12.22 22.31 -1.07
CA LYS A 59 -12.37 23.70 -1.53
C LYS A 59 -12.93 24.61 -0.44
N GLU A 60 -13.89 24.15 0.34
CA GLU A 60 -14.46 24.94 1.45
C GLU A 60 -13.51 25.04 2.65
N THR A 61 -12.70 24.00 2.91
CA THR A 61 -11.78 23.96 4.07
C THR A 61 -10.47 24.71 3.80
N PHE A 62 -10.09 24.94 2.54
CA PHE A 62 -8.82 25.57 2.14
C PHE A 62 -8.92 26.96 1.48
N SER A 63 -10.08 27.58 1.41
CA SER A 63 -10.14 29.05 1.29
C SER A 63 -9.66 29.60 2.64
N GLY A 64 -8.60 30.41 2.62
CA GLY A 64 -7.78 30.77 3.80
C GLY A 64 -8.52 31.25 5.06
N GLU A 65 -9.81 31.60 4.98
CA GLU A 65 -10.63 32.03 6.11
C GLU A 65 -11.40 30.89 6.81
N ASN A 66 -11.62 29.74 6.15
CA ASN A 66 -12.35 28.60 6.73
C ASN A 66 -11.45 27.55 7.37
N TRP A 67 -10.15 27.50 7.03
CA TRP A 67 -9.17 26.62 7.68
C TRP A 67 -9.02 26.95 9.17
N GLU A 68 -9.04 28.23 9.54
CA GLU A 68 -8.93 28.66 10.94
C GLU A 68 -10.14 28.28 11.80
N ARG A 69 -11.31 28.01 11.19
CA ARG A 69 -12.54 27.64 11.89
C ARG A 69 -12.71 26.14 12.10
N SER A 70 -12.05 25.30 11.36
CA SER A 70 -12.05 23.82 11.55
C SER A 70 -10.95 23.40 12.54
N GLN A 71 -10.86 24.03 13.70
CA GLN A 71 -9.85 23.89 14.75
C GLN A 71 -9.88 22.51 15.42
N GLU A 72 -9.47 21.43 14.74
CA GLU A 72 -9.18 20.18 15.45
C GLU A 72 -7.71 19.81 15.45
N PHE A 73 -6.82 20.54 14.70
CA PHE A 73 -5.42 20.16 14.60
C PHE A 73 -4.46 21.35 14.84
N PRO A 74 -3.39 21.20 15.67
CA PRO A 74 -2.50 22.32 16.02
C PRO A 74 -1.75 22.91 14.82
N SER A 75 -1.96 24.19 14.55
CA SER A 75 -1.12 24.99 13.65
C SER A 75 0.10 25.50 14.41
N ILE A 76 1.30 25.34 13.84
CA ILE A 76 2.57 25.81 14.41
C ILE A 76 3.13 26.89 13.51
N GLN A 77 3.45 28.06 14.07
CA GLN A 77 3.97 29.19 13.32
C GLN A 77 5.32 28.87 12.66
N LEU A 78 5.52 29.37 11.45
CA LEU A 78 6.73 29.11 10.66
C LEU A 78 8.01 29.54 11.40
N ASP A 79 7.98 30.69 12.09
CA ASP A 79 9.15 31.21 12.82
C ASP A 79 9.57 30.29 13.97
N ILE A 80 8.62 29.61 14.62
CA ILE A 80 8.92 28.58 15.65
C ILE A 80 9.64 27.42 15.01
N LEU A 81 9.21 26.96 13.81
CA LEU A 81 9.84 25.86 13.11
C LEU A 81 11.20 26.23 12.54
N HIS A 82 11.39 27.47 12.08
CA HIS A 82 12.70 27.99 11.71
C HIS A 82 13.68 27.97 12.89
N ALA A 83 13.26 28.49 14.04
CA ALA A 83 14.08 28.47 15.26
C ALA A 83 14.39 27.02 15.70
N ALA A 84 13.38 26.13 15.72
CA ALA A 84 13.53 24.76 16.17
C ALA A 84 14.48 23.93 15.27
N THR A 85 14.51 24.19 13.95
CA THR A 85 15.31 23.44 12.97
C THR A 85 16.61 24.13 12.58
N ASN A 86 16.97 25.23 13.24
CA ASN A 86 18.08 26.10 12.84
C ASN A 86 17.98 26.50 11.35
N HIS A 87 16.80 27.08 10.98
CA HIS A 87 16.47 27.48 9.61
C HIS A 87 16.60 26.36 8.57
N PHE A 88 16.20 25.13 8.95
CA PHE A 88 16.33 23.92 8.13
C PHE A 88 17.77 23.67 7.68
N SER A 89 18.72 23.80 8.62
CA SER A 89 20.14 23.56 8.33
C SER A 89 20.40 22.12 7.91
N ASP A 90 21.39 21.91 7.03
CA ASP A 90 21.78 20.58 6.57
C ASP A 90 22.27 19.66 7.71
N GLU A 91 22.82 20.24 8.78
CA GLU A 91 23.22 19.50 9.99
C GLU A 91 22.03 18.82 10.68
N ASN A 92 20.84 19.43 10.58
CA ASN A 92 19.61 18.91 11.14
C ASN A 92 18.83 18.03 10.17
N LYS A 93 19.31 17.83 8.95
CA LYS A 93 18.65 17.01 7.94
C LYS A 93 18.72 15.53 8.31
N LEU A 94 17.56 14.92 8.56
CA LEU A 94 17.42 13.49 8.90
C LEU A 94 17.42 12.59 7.65
N GLY A 95 16.92 13.12 6.54
CA GLY A 95 16.81 12.43 5.26
C GLY A 95 15.99 13.21 4.25
N GLU A 96 15.93 12.70 3.03
CA GLU A 96 15.13 13.26 1.94
C GLU A 96 14.50 12.11 1.14
N GLY A 97 13.21 12.21 0.90
CA GLY A 97 12.46 11.28 0.07
C GLY A 97 11.79 11.97 -1.12
N GLY A 98 10.98 11.25 -1.86
CA GLY A 98 10.23 11.81 -3.01
C GLY A 98 9.30 12.98 -2.64
N PHE A 99 8.96 13.13 -1.38
CA PHE A 99 8.04 14.15 -0.85
C PHE A 99 8.75 15.37 -0.25
N GLY A 100 10.05 15.35 -0.17
CA GLY A 100 10.89 16.42 0.35
C GLY A 100 11.74 16.02 1.54
N PRO A 101 12.58 16.96 2.04
CA PRO A 101 13.49 16.73 3.15
C PRO A 101 12.77 16.72 4.50
N VAL A 102 13.32 15.95 5.44
CA VAL A 102 12.89 15.89 6.84
C VAL A 102 14.02 16.39 7.73
N TYR A 103 13.72 17.29 8.67
CA TYR A 103 14.67 17.91 9.57
C TYR A 103 14.35 17.57 11.01
N LYS A 104 15.39 17.35 11.81
CA LYS A 104 15.29 17.34 13.28
C LYS A 104 15.07 18.76 13.77
N GLY A 105 14.18 18.93 14.75
CA GLY A 105 13.98 20.19 15.43
C GLY A 105 13.90 19.99 16.95
N THR A 106 14.17 21.06 17.70
CA THR A 106 13.97 21.10 19.15
C THR A 106 13.15 22.33 19.49
N LEU A 107 11.95 22.13 20.01
CA LEU A 107 11.08 23.23 20.46
C LEU A 107 11.62 23.89 21.71
N ALA A 108 11.16 25.12 22.00
CA ALA A 108 11.61 25.89 23.19
C ALA A 108 11.42 25.17 24.53
N ASN A 109 10.47 24.23 24.60
CA ASN A 109 10.24 23.40 25.80
C ASN A 109 11.16 22.15 25.85
N GLY A 110 12.14 22.03 24.96
CA GLY A 110 13.07 20.91 24.88
C GLY A 110 12.52 19.68 24.16
N LYS A 111 11.29 19.70 23.64
CA LYS A 111 10.71 18.59 22.93
C LYS A 111 11.35 18.45 21.54
N GLU A 112 11.89 17.26 21.25
CA GLU A 112 12.40 16.91 19.93
C GLU A 112 11.26 16.58 18.98
N ILE A 113 11.37 17.08 17.74
CA ILE A 113 10.41 16.91 16.65
C ILE A 113 11.11 16.54 15.35
N ALA A 114 10.36 15.99 14.41
CA ALA A 114 10.76 15.81 13.01
C ALA A 114 9.84 16.67 12.12
N VAL A 115 10.45 17.53 11.28
CA VAL A 115 9.72 18.45 10.40
C VAL A 115 9.92 18.03 8.96
N LYS A 116 8.87 17.52 8.32
CA LYS A 116 8.85 17.18 6.88
C LYS A 116 8.45 18.40 6.09
N ARG A 117 9.35 18.87 5.21
CA ARG A 117 9.14 20.05 4.38
C ARG A 117 8.76 19.60 2.97
N LEU A 118 7.49 19.77 2.60
CA LEU A 118 7.00 19.30 1.32
C LEU A 118 7.40 20.22 0.17
N SER A 119 7.59 19.65 -1.02
CA SER A 119 8.00 20.39 -2.21
C SER A 119 7.00 21.52 -2.53
N ARG A 120 7.53 22.72 -2.77
CA ARG A 120 6.72 23.92 -3.09
C ARG A 120 6.14 23.87 -4.50
N THR A 121 6.86 23.23 -5.43
CA THR A 121 6.59 23.31 -6.88
C THR A 121 5.66 22.22 -7.38
N SER A 122 5.46 21.14 -6.66
CA SER A 122 4.61 20.04 -7.08
C SER A 122 3.18 20.19 -6.57
N GLY A 123 2.18 20.13 -7.47
CA GLY A 123 0.77 19.96 -7.07
C GLY A 123 0.55 18.72 -6.22
N GLN A 124 1.41 17.72 -6.38
CA GLN A 124 1.48 16.50 -5.56
C GLN A 124 1.70 16.80 -4.07
N GLY A 125 2.63 17.73 -3.73
CA GLY A 125 2.91 18.06 -2.33
C GLY A 125 1.72 18.65 -1.58
N LEU A 126 0.77 19.32 -2.25
CA LEU A 126 -0.45 19.79 -1.60
C LEU A 126 -1.43 18.64 -1.34
N VAL A 127 -1.55 17.69 -2.28
CA VAL A 127 -2.41 16.52 -2.11
C VAL A 127 -1.90 15.66 -0.94
N GLU A 128 -0.59 15.45 -0.85
CA GLU A 128 0.03 14.69 0.25
C GLU A 128 -0.13 15.40 1.59
N PHE A 129 0.11 16.71 1.64
CA PHE A 129 -0.13 17.51 2.84
C PHE A 129 -1.56 17.35 3.34
N LYS A 130 -2.54 17.49 2.44
CA LYS A 130 -3.96 17.31 2.79
C LYS A 130 -4.24 15.90 3.30
N ASN A 131 -3.76 14.87 2.60
CA ASN A 131 -3.95 13.48 3.01
C ASN A 131 -3.37 13.24 4.40
N GLU A 132 -2.12 13.63 4.64
CA GLU A 132 -1.48 13.40 5.93
C GLU A 132 -2.20 14.14 7.06
N VAL A 133 -2.59 15.39 6.88
CA VAL A 133 -3.31 16.14 7.91
C VAL A 133 -4.71 15.56 8.17
N LEU A 134 -5.46 15.24 7.12
CA LEU A 134 -6.83 14.72 7.27
C LEU A 134 -6.89 13.31 7.85
N LEU A 135 -5.93 12.45 7.46
CA LEU A 135 -5.92 11.05 7.89
C LEU A 135 -5.21 10.87 9.22
N ILE A 136 -3.94 11.31 9.31
CA ILE A 136 -3.10 11.03 10.47
C ILE A 136 -3.51 11.83 11.70
N ALA A 137 -4.01 13.05 11.55
CA ALA A 137 -4.45 13.85 12.70
C ALA A 137 -5.52 13.13 13.55
N ARG A 138 -6.31 12.27 12.92
CA ARG A 138 -7.40 11.51 13.56
C ARG A 138 -6.98 10.14 14.08
N LEU A 139 -5.76 9.68 13.76
CA LEU A 139 -5.26 8.36 14.11
C LEU A 139 -4.36 8.42 15.35
N GLN A 140 -4.67 7.60 16.35
CA GLN A 140 -3.88 7.48 17.56
C GLN A 140 -3.62 6.00 17.86
N HIS A 141 -2.42 5.53 17.55
CA HIS A 141 -2.02 4.17 17.87
C HIS A 141 -0.52 4.11 18.16
N LYS A 142 -0.12 3.23 19.11
CA LYS A 142 1.28 3.12 19.56
C LYS A 142 2.26 2.72 18.44
N ASN A 143 1.78 2.05 17.39
CA ASN A 143 2.58 1.62 16.26
C ASN A 143 2.37 2.48 15.00
N LEU A 144 1.83 3.70 15.15
CA LEU A 144 1.80 4.74 14.12
C LEU A 144 2.60 5.95 14.59
N VAL A 145 3.27 6.63 13.66
CA VAL A 145 3.95 7.90 13.95
C VAL A 145 2.89 8.98 14.23
N ARG A 146 3.07 9.71 15.31
CA ARG A 146 2.15 10.76 15.71
C ARG A 146 2.47 12.07 14.98
N LEU A 147 1.48 12.63 14.30
CA LEU A 147 1.51 14.00 13.81
C LEU A 147 1.22 14.95 14.99
N LEU A 148 2.05 15.93 15.21
CA LEU A 148 1.97 16.89 16.33
C LEU A 148 1.37 18.24 15.92
N GLY A 149 1.49 18.59 14.64
CA GLY A 149 1.01 19.84 14.09
C GLY A 149 1.41 20.00 12.63
N CYS A 150 0.99 21.10 12.03
CA CYS A 150 1.37 21.46 10.68
C CYS A 150 1.59 22.98 10.58
N CYS A 151 2.24 23.41 9.48
CA CYS A 151 2.36 24.80 9.13
C CYS A 151 2.02 25.00 7.65
N LEU A 152 1.19 25.97 7.36
CA LEU A 152 0.84 26.39 6.00
C LEU A 152 0.95 27.92 5.91
N GLU A 153 2.16 28.42 5.84
CA GLU A 153 2.47 29.84 5.80
C GLU A 153 3.48 30.17 4.70
N LYS A 154 3.38 31.34 4.06
CA LYS A 154 4.37 31.87 3.10
C LYS A 154 4.76 30.85 2.00
N ASN A 155 3.80 30.07 1.50
CA ASN A 155 3.99 28.96 0.56
C ASN A 155 4.79 27.76 1.10
N GLU A 156 5.10 27.68 2.40
CA GLU A 156 5.65 26.49 3.04
C GLU A 156 4.53 25.54 3.42
N LYS A 157 4.79 24.25 3.25
CA LYS A 157 3.93 23.15 3.68
C LYS A 157 4.77 22.24 4.56
N LEU A 158 4.58 22.35 5.87
CA LEU A 158 5.38 21.62 6.87
C LEU A 158 4.49 20.73 7.70
N LEU A 159 4.91 19.48 7.88
CA LEU A 159 4.27 18.52 8.76
C LEU A 159 5.21 18.25 9.93
N VAL A 160 4.69 18.31 11.16
CA VAL A 160 5.50 18.19 12.37
C VAL A 160 5.11 16.90 13.09
N TYR A 161 6.07 15.98 13.21
CA TYR A 161 5.91 14.67 13.82
C TYR A 161 6.71 14.54 15.12
N GLU A 162 6.37 13.52 15.90
CA GLU A 162 7.25 13.05 16.97
C GLU A 162 8.59 12.58 16.39
N PHE A 163 9.70 12.88 17.08
CA PHE A 163 11.02 12.47 16.62
C PHE A 163 11.30 10.99 16.92
N MET A 164 11.83 10.27 15.91
CA MET A 164 12.21 8.86 16.00
C MET A 164 13.76 8.74 16.05
N PRO A 165 14.37 8.53 17.22
CA PRO A 165 15.83 8.57 17.36
C PRO A 165 16.54 7.41 16.65
N ASN A 166 15.87 6.28 16.48
CA ASN A 166 16.46 5.11 15.84
C ASN A 166 16.16 5.03 14.33
N ARG A 167 15.77 6.15 13.70
CA ARG A 167 15.58 6.23 12.24
C ARG A 167 14.59 5.17 11.73
N SER A 168 14.78 4.69 10.50
CA SER A 168 13.96 3.71 9.83
C SER A 168 14.55 2.29 9.88
N LEU A 169 13.69 1.29 9.79
CA LEU A 169 14.04 -0.12 9.90
C LEU A 169 15.01 -0.59 8.80
N ASP A 170 14.92 -0.03 7.58
CA ASP A 170 15.81 -0.36 6.46
C ASP A 170 17.29 -0.06 6.77
N VAL A 171 17.55 1.00 7.53
CA VAL A 171 18.92 1.36 7.96
C VAL A 171 19.52 0.23 8.80
N PHE A 172 18.74 -0.39 9.67
CA PHE A 172 19.22 -1.50 10.50
C PHE A 172 19.26 -2.82 9.72
N LEU A 173 18.30 -3.09 8.87
CA LEU A 173 18.23 -4.38 8.17
C LEU A 173 19.32 -4.54 7.10
N PHE A 174 19.67 -3.45 6.42
CA PHE A 174 20.51 -3.51 5.22
C PHE A 174 21.91 -2.91 5.38
N ASP A 175 22.23 -2.32 6.54
CA ASP A 175 23.58 -1.92 6.90
C ASP A 175 24.25 -3.05 7.68
N SER A 176 25.39 -3.53 7.19
CA SER A 176 26.12 -4.68 7.78
C SER A 176 26.57 -4.45 9.23
N ASN A 177 26.82 -3.20 9.63
CA ASN A 177 27.26 -2.86 10.98
C ASN A 177 26.09 -2.76 11.95
N LEU A 178 24.94 -2.23 11.48
CA LEU A 178 23.77 -2.01 12.32
C LEU A 178 22.87 -3.24 12.39
N ALA A 179 22.92 -4.13 11.42
CA ALA A 179 22.09 -5.36 11.37
C ALA A 179 22.31 -6.27 12.58
N THR A 180 23.53 -6.26 13.17
CA THR A 180 23.88 -7.02 14.40
C THR A 180 23.10 -6.55 15.63
N GLN A 181 22.57 -5.32 15.62
CA GLN A 181 21.77 -4.78 16.73
C GLN A 181 20.33 -5.30 16.73
N LEU A 182 19.86 -5.93 15.62
CA LEU A 182 18.55 -6.53 15.49
C LEU A 182 18.64 -8.06 15.64
N ASP A 183 18.67 -8.54 16.88
CA ASP A 183 18.48 -9.95 17.19
C ASP A 183 17.06 -10.42 16.85
N TRP A 184 16.81 -11.75 16.94
CA TRP A 184 15.49 -12.30 16.59
C TRP A 184 14.36 -11.73 17.45
N GLN A 185 14.57 -11.57 18.75
CA GLN A 185 13.52 -11.06 19.65
C GLN A 185 13.08 -9.63 19.28
N LYS A 186 14.03 -8.79 18.90
CA LYS A 186 13.72 -7.42 18.42
C LYS A 186 12.98 -7.47 17.08
N ARG A 187 13.48 -8.27 16.13
CA ARG A 187 12.78 -8.44 14.82
C ARG A 187 11.37 -8.96 15.01
N PHE A 188 11.16 -9.95 15.87
CA PHE A 188 9.84 -10.49 16.14
C PHE A 188 8.91 -9.49 16.83
N ASN A 189 9.43 -8.65 17.74
CA ASN A 189 8.67 -7.56 18.36
C ASN A 189 8.31 -6.47 17.33
N ILE A 190 9.23 -6.16 16.40
CA ILE A 190 8.98 -5.24 15.29
C ILE A 190 7.87 -5.81 14.39
N ILE A 191 7.95 -7.06 13.97
CA ILE A 191 6.90 -7.73 13.19
C ILE A 191 5.54 -7.60 13.87
N LYS A 192 5.44 -7.98 15.16
CA LYS A 192 4.20 -7.88 15.93
C LYS A 192 3.66 -6.45 16.02
N GLY A 193 4.53 -5.46 16.13
CA GLY A 193 4.13 -4.06 16.18
C GLY A 193 3.61 -3.56 14.83
N ILE A 194 4.27 -3.90 13.72
CA ILE A 194 3.83 -3.55 12.36
C ILE A 194 2.44 -4.14 12.10
N VAL A 195 2.24 -5.44 12.38
CA VAL A 195 0.95 -6.12 12.19
C VAL A 195 -0.18 -5.42 12.96
N ARG A 196 0.06 -5.03 14.22
CA ARG A 196 -0.93 -4.28 15.02
C ARG A 196 -1.24 -2.91 14.43
N GLY A 197 -0.21 -2.21 13.91
CA GLY A 197 -0.40 -0.92 13.26
C GLY A 197 -1.24 -1.03 12.00
N ILE A 198 -0.98 -2.02 11.14
CA ILE A 198 -1.76 -2.26 9.91
C ILE A 198 -3.18 -2.72 10.25
N MET A 199 -3.35 -3.63 11.22
CA MET A 199 -4.68 -4.07 11.66
C MET A 199 -5.51 -2.88 12.16
N TYR A 200 -4.91 -1.99 12.96
CA TYR A 200 -5.58 -0.78 13.40
C TYR A 200 -6.06 0.08 12.22
N LEU A 201 -5.25 0.25 11.18
CA LEU A 201 -5.65 1.00 9.98
C LEU A 201 -6.80 0.34 9.22
N HIS A 202 -6.78 -1.00 9.11
CA HIS A 202 -7.73 -1.77 8.31
C HIS A 202 -9.07 -2.03 9.01
N GLU A 203 -9.05 -2.23 10.34
CA GLU A 203 -10.18 -2.79 11.07
C GLU A 203 -10.59 -1.95 12.29
N ASP A 204 -9.64 -1.49 13.12
CA ASP A 204 -9.93 -0.89 14.42
C ASP A 204 -10.12 0.64 14.37
N SER A 205 -9.60 1.31 13.32
CA SER A 205 -9.74 2.75 13.18
C SER A 205 -11.16 3.11 12.73
N ARG A 206 -11.64 4.30 13.14
CA ARG A 206 -12.96 4.81 12.73
C ARG A 206 -13.11 4.90 11.20
N LEU A 207 -11.99 5.04 10.51
CA LEU A 207 -11.91 5.12 9.05
C LEU A 207 -11.07 3.93 8.59
N ARG A 208 -11.59 3.09 7.70
CA ARG A 208 -10.79 2.04 7.08
C ARG A 208 -9.77 2.69 6.15
N ILE A 209 -8.47 2.52 6.45
CA ILE A 209 -7.39 3.18 5.73
C ILE A 209 -6.46 2.15 5.11
N ILE A 210 -6.19 2.33 3.81
CA ILE A 210 -5.19 1.58 3.06
C ILE A 210 -3.96 2.47 2.91
N HIS A 211 -2.78 1.99 3.32
CA HIS A 211 -1.54 2.75 3.39
C HIS A 211 -0.90 2.94 2.00
N ARG A 212 -0.86 1.90 1.18
CA ARG A 212 -0.37 1.84 -0.20
C ARG A 212 1.14 1.99 -0.41
N ASP A 213 1.92 2.28 0.65
CA ASP A 213 3.39 2.37 0.57
C ASP A 213 4.09 1.77 1.80
N LEU A 214 3.67 0.56 2.20
CA LEU A 214 4.32 -0.19 3.28
C LEU A 214 5.66 -0.75 2.79
N LYS A 215 6.75 -0.32 3.45
CA LYS A 215 8.14 -0.72 3.16
C LYS A 215 9.04 -0.49 4.37
N ALA A 216 10.22 -1.07 4.38
CA ALA A 216 11.14 -0.98 5.52
C ALA A 216 11.55 0.47 5.87
N SER A 217 11.69 1.38 4.88
CA SER A 217 12.03 2.79 5.14
C SER A 217 10.87 3.61 5.72
N ASN A 218 9.62 3.12 5.63
CA ASN A 218 8.45 3.76 6.24
C ASN A 218 8.10 3.17 7.62
N ILE A 219 8.92 2.26 8.15
CA ILE A 219 8.83 1.78 9.52
C ILE A 219 9.91 2.47 10.33
N LEU A 220 9.52 3.45 11.14
CA LEU A 220 10.42 4.16 12.04
C LEU A 220 10.51 3.44 13.40
N LEU A 221 11.65 3.63 14.09
CA LEU A 221 11.91 2.98 15.37
C LEU A 221 12.03 4.03 16.49
N ASP A 222 11.26 3.86 17.54
CA ASP A 222 11.34 4.73 18.72
C ASP A 222 12.60 4.42 19.56
N HIS A 223 12.80 5.15 20.67
CA HIS A 223 13.94 4.96 21.57
C HIS A 223 14.04 3.55 22.19
N LYS A 224 12.96 2.76 22.17
CA LYS A 224 12.91 1.36 22.64
C LYS A 224 12.94 0.35 21.51
N MET A 225 13.20 0.78 20.27
CA MET A 225 13.12 -0.05 19.07
C MET A 225 11.72 -0.57 18.77
N ASN A 226 10.65 0.09 19.27
CA ASN A 226 9.30 -0.24 18.86
C ASN A 226 9.02 0.35 17.47
N PRO A 227 8.35 -0.39 16.58
CA PRO A 227 8.05 0.08 15.24
C PRO A 227 6.86 1.04 15.23
N LYS A 228 6.97 2.06 14.40
CA LYS A 228 5.91 3.01 14.09
C LYS A 228 5.81 3.20 12.57
N ILE A 229 4.64 2.91 12.01
CA ILE A 229 4.35 3.11 10.59
C ILE A 229 4.25 4.62 10.34
N SER A 230 4.89 5.09 9.27
CA SER A 230 4.99 6.50 8.87
C SER A 230 4.66 6.69 7.40
N ASP A 231 4.56 7.95 6.95
CA ASP A 231 4.38 8.36 5.56
C ASP A 231 3.03 7.97 4.93
N PHE A 232 1.99 8.67 5.35
CA PHE A 232 0.61 8.46 4.89
C PHE A 232 0.21 9.33 3.70
N GLY A 233 1.17 9.96 3.03
CA GLY A 233 0.92 10.83 1.88
C GLY A 233 0.17 10.14 0.73
N MET A 234 0.32 8.83 0.60
CA MET A 234 -0.37 8.01 -0.40
C MET A 234 -1.60 7.26 0.14
N ALA A 235 -1.88 7.34 1.43
CA ALA A 235 -2.97 6.60 2.05
C ALA A 235 -4.35 7.03 1.53
N ARG A 236 -5.33 6.13 1.60
CA ARG A 236 -6.72 6.39 1.20
C ARG A 236 -7.71 5.84 2.22
N ILE A 237 -8.78 6.60 2.44
CA ILE A 237 -9.95 6.09 3.15
C ILE A 237 -10.67 5.12 2.22
N PHE A 238 -11.14 4.03 2.79
CA PHE A 238 -11.86 2.98 2.11
C PHE A 238 -13.26 2.86 2.71
N CYS A 239 -14.29 3.01 1.87
CA CYS A 239 -15.68 2.89 2.33
C CYS A 239 -16.03 1.43 2.65
N GLU A 240 -16.81 1.20 3.71
CA GLU A 240 -17.15 -0.15 4.21
C GLU A 240 -17.87 -1.02 3.18
N ASP A 241 -18.63 -0.40 2.26
CA ASP A 241 -19.43 -1.10 1.24
C ASP A 241 -18.64 -1.55 0.01
N ILE A 242 -17.35 -1.16 -0.12
CA ILE A 242 -16.51 -1.44 -1.28
C ILE A 242 -15.36 -2.36 -0.86
N ASN A 243 -15.30 -3.57 -1.43
CA ASN A 243 -14.21 -4.51 -1.14
C ASN A 243 -12.90 -4.20 -1.91
N GLN A 244 -12.99 -3.40 -2.99
CA GLN A 244 -11.88 -3.07 -3.87
C GLN A 244 -12.17 -1.74 -4.58
N ALA A 245 -11.17 -0.83 -4.65
CA ALA A 245 -11.28 0.42 -5.38
C ALA A 245 -10.27 0.46 -6.53
N ASN A 246 -10.59 1.24 -7.55
CA ASN A 246 -9.72 1.43 -8.72
C ASN A 246 -9.08 2.82 -8.71
N THR A 247 -7.86 2.93 -9.21
CA THR A 247 -7.17 4.19 -9.41
C THR A 247 -6.46 4.22 -10.76
N ASN A 248 -6.68 5.31 -11.50
CA ASN A 248 -5.96 5.55 -12.76
C ASN A 248 -4.48 5.93 -12.51
N ARG A 249 -4.11 6.25 -11.26
CA ARG A 249 -2.75 6.62 -10.89
C ARG A 249 -2.20 5.63 -9.87
N VAL A 250 -1.41 4.67 -10.36
CA VAL A 250 -0.67 3.74 -9.52
C VAL A 250 0.52 4.47 -8.90
N VAL A 251 0.59 4.50 -7.56
CA VAL A 251 1.66 5.14 -6.79
C VAL A 251 2.13 4.19 -5.69
N GLY A 252 3.39 4.28 -5.31
CA GLY A 252 3.99 3.43 -4.28
C GLY A 252 5.38 2.97 -4.69
N THR A 253 5.93 2.00 -3.98
CA THR A 253 7.30 1.52 -4.18
C THR A 253 7.30 0.19 -4.91
N TYR A 254 7.88 0.17 -6.13
CA TYR A 254 8.03 -1.08 -6.89
C TYR A 254 8.73 -2.17 -6.08
N GLY A 255 8.22 -3.40 -6.17
CA GLY A 255 8.69 -4.54 -5.39
C GLY A 255 7.90 -4.79 -4.10
N TYR A 256 7.15 -3.80 -3.60
CA TYR A 256 6.22 -3.96 -2.48
C TYR A 256 4.75 -3.92 -2.94
N MET A 257 4.49 -3.42 -4.14
CA MET A 257 3.14 -3.34 -4.69
C MET A 257 2.59 -4.73 -4.99
N ALA A 258 1.33 -4.95 -4.63
CA ALA A 258 0.59 -6.15 -5.01
C ALA A 258 0.35 -6.18 -6.55
N PRO A 259 0.26 -7.39 -7.17
CA PRO A 259 0.12 -7.54 -8.61
C PRO A 259 -1.10 -6.80 -9.18
N GLU A 260 -2.26 -7.02 -8.58
CA GLU A 260 -3.53 -6.40 -8.98
C GLU A 260 -3.46 -4.87 -8.90
N TYR A 261 -2.72 -4.35 -7.92
CA TYR A 261 -2.55 -2.92 -7.78
C TYR A 261 -1.57 -2.37 -8.82
N ALA A 262 -0.43 -3.03 -9.03
CA ALA A 262 0.59 -2.58 -9.98
C ALA A 262 0.13 -2.64 -11.45
N MET A 263 -0.69 -3.65 -11.82
CA MET A 263 -1.09 -3.92 -13.21
C MET A 263 -2.45 -3.30 -13.57
N GLU A 264 -3.39 -3.27 -12.62
CA GLU A 264 -4.79 -2.92 -12.89
C GLU A 264 -5.23 -1.67 -12.11
N GLY A 265 -4.39 -1.16 -11.19
CA GLY A 265 -4.75 -0.06 -10.31
C GLY A 265 -5.75 -0.42 -9.21
N LEU A 266 -6.05 -1.72 -9.06
CA LEU A 266 -6.99 -2.22 -8.07
C LEU A 266 -6.33 -2.33 -6.70
N PHE A 267 -6.79 -1.57 -5.72
CA PHE A 267 -6.24 -1.59 -4.37
C PHE A 267 -7.29 -1.92 -3.31
N SER A 268 -6.87 -2.59 -2.27
CA SER A 268 -7.68 -3.01 -1.14
C SER A 268 -6.80 -3.20 0.10
N VAL A 269 -7.39 -3.55 1.24
CA VAL A 269 -6.63 -3.98 2.43
C VAL A 269 -5.69 -5.14 2.12
N LYS A 270 -6.01 -5.98 1.12
CA LYS A 270 -5.17 -7.11 0.69
C LYS A 270 -3.91 -6.67 -0.07
N SER A 271 -3.90 -5.47 -0.64
CA SER A 271 -2.70 -4.89 -1.25
C SER A 271 -1.67 -4.50 -0.18
N ASP A 272 -2.11 -3.95 0.97
CA ASP A 272 -1.23 -3.69 2.12
C ASP A 272 -0.74 -5.01 2.77
N VAL A 273 -1.58 -6.05 2.79
CA VAL A 273 -1.17 -7.40 3.25
C VAL A 273 -0.04 -7.95 2.40
N PHE A 274 -0.10 -7.78 1.08
CA PHE A 274 0.99 -8.18 0.18
C PHE A 274 2.29 -7.43 0.51
N SER A 275 2.21 -6.10 0.62
CA SER A 275 3.36 -5.26 0.98
C SER A 275 3.96 -5.66 2.33
N PHE A 276 3.10 -5.98 3.31
CA PHE A 276 3.53 -6.52 4.60
C PHE A 276 4.24 -7.88 4.45
N GLY A 277 3.74 -8.78 3.59
CA GLY A 277 4.37 -10.07 3.33
C GLY A 277 5.80 -9.91 2.79
N VAL A 278 6.01 -9.00 1.83
CA VAL A 278 7.34 -8.64 1.33
C VAL A 278 8.23 -8.14 2.46
N LEU A 279 7.75 -7.17 3.23
CA LEU A 279 8.47 -6.60 4.37
C LEU A 279 8.82 -7.66 5.43
N LEU A 280 7.92 -8.59 5.71
CA LEU A 280 8.14 -9.69 6.64
C LEU A 280 9.30 -10.60 6.19
N LEU A 281 9.35 -10.95 4.89
CA LEU A 281 10.44 -11.75 4.33
C LEU A 281 11.77 -10.98 4.33
N GLU A 282 11.77 -9.67 4.12
CA GLU A 282 12.95 -8.81 4.29
C GLU A 282 13.46 -8.82 5.74
N ILE A 283 12.56 -8.66 6.72
CA ILE A 283 12.93 -8.66 8.16
C ILE A 283 13.56 -9.99 8.57
N ILE A 284 13.06 -11.11 8.04
CA ILE A 284 13.58 -12.44 8.38
C ILE A 284 14.93 -12.69 7.72
N SER A 285 15.06 -12.32 6.46
CA SER A 285 16.23 -12.65 5.64
C SER A 285 17.39 -11.66 5.74
N GLY A 286 17.12 -10.42 6.20
CA GLY A 286 18.09 -9.34 6.12
C GLY A 286 18.42 -8.91 4.68
N LYS A 287 17.62 -9.34 3.70
CA LYS A 287 17.85 -9.09 2.27
C LYS A 287 16.77 -8.18 1.71
N LYS A 288 17.18 -7.17 0.97
CA LYS A 288 16.28 -6.22 0.30
C LYS A 288 15.67 -6.85 -0.94
N ASN A 289 14.34 -6.83 -1.08
CA ASN A 289 13.65 -7.42 -2.24
C ASN A 289 14.13 -6.81 -3.57
N ASN A 290 14.20 -5.48 -3.68
CA ASN A 290 14.63 -4.79 -4.90
C ASN A 290 16.14 -4.91 -5.20
N GLY A 291 16.97 -5.28 -4.22
CA GLY A 291 18.42 -5.51 -4.38
C GLY A 291 18.75 -6.90 -4.92
N PHE A 292 17.82 -7.84 -4.83
CA PHE A 292 18.04 -9.23 -5.22
C PHE A 292 18.25 -9.41 -6.73
N HIS A 293 17.64 -8.55 -7.55
CA HIS A 293 17.82 -8.55 -9.02
C HIS A 293 19.25 -8.20 -9.47
N LEU A 294 20.04 -7.52 -8.65
CA LEU A 294 21.42 -7.14 -8.93
C LEU A 294 22.43 -8.26 -8.62
N ALA A 295 22.03 -9.25 -7.84
CA ALA A 295 22.86 -10.40 -7.49
C ALA A 295 22.68 -11.50 -8.56
N LYS A 296 23.68 -11.70 -9.38
CA LYS A 296 24.05 -12.78 -10.34
C LYS A 296 22.99 -13.74 -10.93
N ARG A 297 21.70 -13.73 -10.52
CA ARG A 297 20.66 -14.68 -10.99
C ARG A 297 19.32 -14.07 -11.41
N GLY A 298 19.10 -12.75 -11.27
CA GLY A 298 17.84 -12.09 -11.69
C GLY A 298 16.58 -12.57 -10.93
N GLU A 299 16.74 -13.16 -9.76
CA GLU A 299 15.67 -13.75 -8.97
C GLU A 299 15.18 -12.78 -7.88
N SER A 300 13.86 -12.72 -7.61
CA SER A 300 13.32 -11.90 -6.52
C SER A 300 13.47 -12.61 -5.17
N LEU A 301 13.41 -11.83 -4.06
CA LEU A 301 13.38 -12.40 -2.71
C LEU A 301 12.20 -13.35 -2.55
N LEU A 302 11.04 -13.04 -3.13
CA LEU A 302 9.84 -13.87 -3.06
C LEU A 302 10.04 -15.23 -3.73
N THR A 303 10.60 -15.23 -4.95
CA THR A 303 10.94 -16.46 -5.68
C THR A 303 11.97 -17.30 -4.91
N PHE A 304 12.98 -16.65 -4.34
CA PHE A 304 13.99 -17.31 -3.54
C PHE A 304 13.39 -17.95 -2.28
N ALA A 305 12.56 -17.21 -1.55
CA ALA A 305 11.87 -17.73 -0.37
C ALA A 305 10.96 -18.92 -0.70
N TRP A 306 10.21 -18.83 -1.81
CA TRP A 306 9.36 -19.91 -2.29
C TRP A 306 10.16 -21.17 -2.65
N LYS A 307 11.28 -21.03 -3.36
CA LYS A 307 12.15 -22.16 -3.71
C LYS A 307 12.70 -22.89 -2.48
N LEU A 308 13.14 -22.17 -1.46
CA LEU A 308 13.60 -22.76 -0.22
C LEU A 308 12.44 -23.44 0.52
N TRP A 309 11.29 -22.78 0.58
CA TRP A 309 10.10 -23.32 1.24
C TRP A 309 9.62 -24.63 0.58
N SER A 310 9.50 -24.66 -0.76
CA SER A 310 9.03 -25.81 -1.52
C SER A 310 9.94 -27.05 -1.41
N LYS A 311 11.24 -26.84 -1.13
CA LYS A 311 12.21 -27.90 -0.87
C LYS A 311 12.25 -28.36 0.58
N GLY A 312 11.51 -27.72 1.50
CA GLY A 312 11.62 -27.96 2.93
C GLY A 312 12.85 -27.31 3.60
N GLU A 313 13.55 -26.43 2.87
CA GLU A 313 14.76 -25.72 3.31
C GLU A 313 14.45 -24.31 3.82
N GLY A 314 13.23 -24.02 4.28
CA GLY A 314 12.77 -22.68 4.64
C GLY A 314 13.69 -21.97 5.64
N MET A 315 14.35 -22.68 6.55
CA MET A 315 15.29 -22.09 7.51
C MET A 315 16.53 -21.45 6.86
N GLU A 316 16.89 -21.82 5.64
CA GLU A 316 18.01 -21.24 4.91
C GLU A 316 17.72 -19.79 4.44
N LEU A 317 16.45 -19.37 4.47
CA LEU A 317 16.06 -17.97 4.21
C LEU A 317 16.52 -17.04 5.32
N LYS A 318 16.61 -17.53 6.55
CA LYS A 318 16.95 -16.76 7.73
C LYS A 318 18.30 -16.06 7.58
N ASP A 319 18.34 -14.79 8.03
CA ASP A 319 19.59 -14.04 8.17
C ASP A 319 20.58 -14.78 9.06
N GLN A 320 21.80 -14.96 8.58
CA GLN A 320 22.86 -15.66 9.31
C GLN A 320 23.21 -14.99 10.66
N LEU A 321 23.03 -13.68 10.75
CA LEU A 321 23.24 -12.91 11.98
C LEU A 321 22.28 -13.32 13.12
N LEU A 322 21.17 -13.99 12.79
CA LEU A 322 20.18 -14.45 13.77
C LEU A 322 20.48 -15.79 14.40
N VAL A 323 21.52 -16.51 13.93
CA VAL A 323 21.85 -17.88 14.40
C VAL A 323 21.91 -18.00 15.92
N PRO A 324 22.55 -17.06 16.67
CA PRO A 324 22.67 -17.21 18.12
C PRO A 324 21.36 -17.02 18.90
N SER A 325 20.36 -16.34 18.33
CA SER A 325 19.20 -15.86 19.08
C SER A 325 17.85 -16.39 18.57
N CYS A 326 17.81 -17.10 17.43
CA CYS A 326 16.54 -17.42 16.79
C CYS A 326 15.86 -18.66 17.38
N VAL A 327 14.52 -18.56 17.49
CA VAL A 327 13.64 -19.70 17.78
C VAL A 327 13.13 -20.24 16.45
N ALA A 328 13.65 -21.40 16.02
CA ALA A 328 13.40 -21.97 14.70
C ALA A 328 11.90 -22.08 14.33
N VAL A 329 11.07 -22.47 15.29
CA VAL A 329 9.62 -22.61 15.10
C VAL A 329 8.97 -21.25 14.80
N GLU A 330 9.39 -20.18 15.48
CA GLU A 330 8.87 -18.83 15.24
C GLU A 330 9.32 -18.30 13.86
N VAL A 331 10.59 -18.53 13.50
CA VAL A 331 11.13 -18.11 12.20
C VAL A 331 10.39 -18.82 11.06
N LEU A 332 10.23 -20.15 11.12
CA LEU A 332 9.50 -20.91 10.11
C LEU A 332 8.04 -20.48 10.00
N LYS A 333 7.40 -20.21 11.15
CA LYS A 333 6.04 -19.67 11.17
C LYS A 333 5.96 -18.30 10.49
N CYS A 334 6.90 -17.40 10.75
CA CYS A 334 6.94 -16.10 10.11
C CYS A 334 7.19 -16.20 8.60
N ILE A 335 8.07 -17.11 8.14
CA ILE A 335 8.27 -17.39 6.70
C ILE A 335 6.97 -17.89 6.06
N HIS A 336 6.29 -18.83 6.70
CA HIS A 336 5.01 -19.36 6.23
C HIS A 336 3.96 -18.25 6.08
N ILE A 337 3.79 -17.40 7.09
CA ILE A 337 2.87 -16.25 7.07
C ILE A 337 3.26 -15.27 5.97
N GLY A 338 4.56 -14.96 5.80
CA GLY A 338 5.05 -14.12 4.72
C GLY A 338 4.64 -14.63 3.35
N LEU A 339 4.82 -15.92 3.10
CA LEU A 339 4.41 -16.57 1.84
C LEU A 339 2.89 -16.56 1.63
N LEU A 340 2.08 -16.72 2.68
CA LEU A 340 0.63 -16.56 2.60
C LEU A 340 0.21 -15.12 2.26
N CYS A 341 0.92 -14.13 2.78
CA CYS A 341 0.61 -12.72 2.51
C CYS A 341 0.94 -12.30 1.07
N VAL A 342 1.90 -12.95 0.40
CA VAL A 342 2.32 -12.62 -0.98
C VAL A 342 1.70 -13.51 -2.05
N GLN A 343 0.56 -14.16 -1.75
CA GLN A 343 -0.18 -14.95 -2.74
C GLN A 343 -0.65 -14.07 -3.91
N GLU A 344 -0.77 -14.67 -5.11
CA GLU A 344 -1.19 -13.98 -6.34
C GLU A 344 -2.62 -13.43 -6.20
N ASP A 345 -3.57 -14.31 -5.87
CA ASP A 345 -4.96 -13.90 -5.65
C ASP A 345 -5.10 -13.17 -4.30
N PRO A 346 -5.62 -11.94 -4.28
CA PRO A 346 -5.92 -11.23 -3.04
C PRO A 346 -6.83 -12.03 -2.07
N ALA A 347 -7.72 -12.88 -2.60
CA ALA A 347 -8.63 -13.68 -1.79
C ALA A 347 -7.88 -14.72 -0.93
N ASP A 348 -6.77 -15.26 -1.45
CA ASP A 348 -5.94 -16.26 -0.75
C ASP A 348 -5.06 -15.66 0.35
N ARG A 349 -4.85 -14.34 0.34
CA ARG A 349 -4.08 -13.65 1.38
C ARG A 349 -4.91 -13.54 2.66
N PRO A 350 -4.31 -13.77 3.84
CA PRO A 350 -5.01 -13.60 5.12
C PRO A 350 -5.42 -12.14 5.36
N THR A 351 -6.33 -11.88 6.30
CA THR A 351 -6.54 -10.55 6.87
C THR A 351 -5.47 -10.27 7.93
N MET A 352 -5.28 -8.99 8.33
CA MET A 352 -4.30 -8.67 9.38
C MET A 352 -4.69 -9.23 10.75
N SER A 353 -5.97 -9.33 11.07
CA SER A 353 -6.48 -10.02 12.25
C SER A 353 -6.14 -11.52 12.24
N SER A 354 -6.26 -12.18 11.08
CA SER A 354 -5.80 -13.57 10.91
C SER A 354 -4.29 -13.70 11.10
N VAL A 355 -3.49 -12.75 10.59
CA VAL A 355 -2.03 -12.73 10.77
C VAL A 355 -1.65 -12.62 12.26
N ILE A 356 -2.33 -11.74 13.03
CA ILE A 356 -2.12 -11.65 14.49
C ILE A 356 -2.38 -12.99 15.16
N PHE A 357 -3.50 -13.62 14.82
CA PHE A 357 -3.87 -14.92 15.38
C PHE A 357 -2.84 -16.02 15.03
N MET A 358 -2.38 -16.06 13.78
CA MET A 358 -1.33 -16.99 13.35
C MET A 358 -0.02 -16.76 14.09
N LEU A 359 0.41 -15.50 14.29
CA LEU A 359 1.63 -15.18 15.02
C LEU A 359 1.54 -15.54 16.51
N ALA A 360 0.35 -15.41 17.12
CA ALA A 360 0.12 -15.71 18.53
C ALA A 360 -0.02 -17.21 18.81
N SER A 361 -0.36 -18.02 17.80
CA SER A 361 -0.57 -19.46 17.98
C SER A 361 0.73 -20.17 18.40
N ASP A 362 0.61 -21.17 19.26
CA ASP A 362 1.70 -22.02 19.77
C ASP A 362 2.07 -23.20 18.84
N GLY A 363 1.57 -23.19 17.60
CA GLY A 363 1.76 -24.26 16.62
C GLY A 363 0.61 -25.29 16.58
N SER A 364 -0.39 -25.16 17.45
CA SER A 364 -1.58 -26.04 17.46
C SER A 364 -2.48 -25.87 16.23
N ILE A 365 -2.33 -24.73 15.52
CA ILE A 365 -3.15 -24.39 14.37
C ILE A 365 -2.41 -24.77 13.09
N LYS A 366 -3.07 -25.57 12.26
CA LYS A 366 -2.58 -25.91 10.91
C LYS A 366 -2.84 -24.72 9.99
N LEU A 367 -1.79 -24.01 9.60
CA LEU A 367 -1.88 -22.93 8.62
C LEU A 367 -2.19 -23.48 7.21
N PRO A 368 -2.88 -22.73 6.34
CA PRO A 368 -3.05 -23.07 4.93
C PRO A 368 -1.70 -23.30 4.25
N ARG A 369 -1.67 -24.10 3.19
CA ARG A 369 -0.45 -24.25 2.39
C ARG A 369 -0.31 -23.05 1.45
N PRO A 370 0.81 -22.34 1.43
CA PRO A 370 1.05 -21.32 0.45
C PRO A 370 1.26 -21.91 -0.94
N THR A 371 0.90 -21.17 -1.97
CA THR A 371 1.19 -21.45 -3.38
C THR A 371 2.34 -20.56 -3.86
N GLU A 372 2.78 -20.73 -5.10
CA GLU A 372 3.86 -19.93 -5.68
C GLU A 372 3.44 -18.45 -5.76
N PRO A 373 4.28 -17.51 -5.29
CA PRO A 373 3.99 -16.07 -5.38
C PRO A 373 3.95 -15.57 -6.83
N ALA A 374 3.12 -14.54 -7.11
CA ALA A 374 2.87 -13.97 -8.42
C ALA A 374 4.11 -13.46 -9.17
N PHE A 375 5.09 -12.91 -8.48
CA PHE A 375 6.28 -12.32 -9.09
C PHE A 375 7.47 -13.30 -9.09
N SER A 376 7.35 -14.42 -9.79
CA SER A 376 8.53 -15.11 -10.30
C SER A 376 9.00 -14.36 -11.55
N VAL A 377 10.01 -13.50 -11.41
CA VAL A 377 10.66 -12.83 -12.55
C VAL A 377 11.24 -13.91 -13.48
N GLY A 378 10.61 -14.11 -14.64
CA GLY A 378 11.04 -15.11 -15.62
C GLY A 378 10.03 -15.40 -16.73
N ARG A 379 8.76 -15.05 -16.56
CA ARG A 379 7.79 -15.09 -17.67
C ARG A 379 7.63 -13.71 -18.31
N VAL A 380 8.63 -13.29 -19.06
CA VAL A 380 8.35 -12.50 -20.27
C VAL A 380 7.58 -13.46 -21.17
N VAL A 381 6.27 -13.34 -21.21
CA VAL A 381 5.46 -13.93 -22.28
C VAL A 381 5.87 -13.18 -23.53
N THR A 382 6.85 -13.72 -24.25
CA THR A 382 7.07 -13.41 -25.65
C THR A 382 5.86 -13.93 -26.40
N LYS A 383 4.77 -13.16 -26.42
CA LYS A 383 3.83 -13.23 -27.52
C LYS A 383 4.64 -12.84 -28.74
N SER A 384 4.96 -13.82 -29.56
CA SER A 384 5.43 -13.62 -30.93
C SER A 384 4.41 -12.73 -31.65
N ILE A 385 4.70 -11.45 -31.75
CA ILE A 385 3.99 -10.52 -32.62
C ILE A 385 4.68 -10.67 -33.95
N GLU A 386 3.98 -11.29 -34.91
CA GLU A 386 4.34 -11.18 -36.33
C GLU A 386 4.30 -9.69 -36.74
N PRO A 387 5.19 -9.23 -37.60
CA PRO A 387 5.29 -7.82 -37.93
C PRO A 387 4.15 -7.41 -38.87
N ILE A 388 3.19 -6.65 -38.35
CA ILE A 388 2.27 -5.87 -39.17
C ILE A 388 2.82 -4.45 -39.29
N SER A 389 3.16 -4.11 -40.53
CA SER A 389 3.54 -2.78 -40.97
C SER A 389 2.37 -1.81 -40.88
N SER A 390 2.53 -0.71 -40.17
CA SER A 390 2.11 0.66 -40.51
C SER A 390 1.98 1.52 -39.23
N GLU A 391 2.50 2.72 -39.37
CA GLU A 391 2.61 3.81 -38.42
C GLU A 391 1.29 4.16 -37.74
N GLU A 392 1.27 4.08 -36.40
CA GLU A 392 0.46 4.98 -35.55
C GLU A 392 1.20 5.21 -34.24
N VAL A 393 1.49 6.50 -33.99
CA VAL A 393 2.18 7.00 -32.81
C VAL A 393 1.25 6.90 -31.61
N PHE A 394 1.48 5.96 -30.71
CA PHE A 394 0.84 5.94 -29.41
C PHE A 394 1.74 6.57 -28.35
N SER A 395 1.22 7.63 -27.74
CA SER A 395 1.79 8.29 -26.57
C SER A 395 1.98 7.30 -25.43
N VAL A 396 3.23 7.00 -25.10
CA VAL A 396 3.61 6.21 -23.93
C VAL A 396 3.51 7.13 -22.72
N ASN A 397 2.61 6.84 -21.79
CA ASN A 397 2.54 7.50 -20.49
C ASN A 397 3.84 7.21 -19.71
N GLU A 398 4.61 8.25 -19.45
CA GLU A 398 5.87 8.20 -18.70
C GLU A 398 5.61 7.65 -17.28
N ILE A 399 6.14 6.45 -17.03
CA ILE A 399 6.33 5.94 -15.68
C ILE A 399 7.54 6.67 -15.11
N THR A 400 7.34 7.59 -14.18
CA THR A 400 8.44 8.26 -13.48
C THR A 400 9.12 7.26 -12.55
N VAL A 401 10.13 6.58 -13.04
CA VAL A 401 11.04 5.75 -12.22
C VAL A 401 12.09 6.67 -11.64
N SER A 402 12.00 7.01 -10.36
CA SER A 402 13.09 7.69 -9.66
C SER A 402 14.21 6.69 -9.37
N ASN A 403 15.20 6.64 -10.24
CA ASN A 403 16.47 5.97 -9.98
C ASN A 403 17.32 6.88 -9.07
N PHE A 404 17.47 6.51 -7.82
CA PHE A 404 18.49 7.08 -6.95
C PHE A 404 19.69 6.15 -6.88
N LEU A 405 20.82 6.62 -7.39
CA LEU A 405 22.15 6.06 -7.14
C LEU A 405 22.59 6.49 -5.72
N PRO A 406 23.14 5.59 -4.92
CA PRO A 406 23.72 5.97 -3.62
C PRO A 406 25.05 6.70 -3.84
N ARG A 407 25.21 7.82 -3.17
CA ARG A 407 26.51 8.39 -2.83
C ARG A 407 26.79 8.20 -1.35
#